data_bfd55560491f3214c44ed0eb8358b922
#
_entry.id   bfd55560491f3214c44ed0eb8358b922
#
_cell.length_a   1.000
_cell.length_b   1.000
_cell.length_c   1.000
_cell.angle_alpha   90.00
_cell.angle_beta   90.00
_cell.angle_gamma   90.00
#
_symmetry.space_group_name_H-M   'P 1'
#
loop_
_entity.id
_entity.type
_entity.pdbx_description
1 polymer ?
#
loop_
_entity_poly.entity_id
_entity_poly.type
_entity_poly.pdbx_seq_one_letter_code
_entity_poly.pdbx_strand_id
1 'polypeptide(L)'
;MAVLPYVTAPGNVKKALNGISEAATPDSVSQDFVKEILKIPGGSGTQMTAYLKKIGLANPDGTPTTLYKKFRNPDTRGAAAAEALKYGYSEIYKRNEYAHELTDQKLKGLILEITGLEHDSPTVTNTASCFKNIKSYASFNHVETAAEIMDTPADNEQRDIPPIPTQIQLPPPKHGVGLNLGYTINLNLPATSDIAVFNAIFKSLKENLLASDDE
;
A
#
# COMPACT_ATOMS: atom_id res chain seq x y z
N MET A 1 26.00 -8.26 6.41
CA MET A 1 25.65 -7.74 5.07
C MET A 1 24.22 -8.15 4.77
N ALA A 2 23.37 -7.21 4.44
CA ALA A 2 21.98 -7.50 4.10
C ALA A 2 21.85 -7.81 2.58
N VAL A 3 20.98 -8.76 2.25
CA VAL A 3 20.70 -9.12 0.85
C VAL A 3 19.42 -8.42 0.41
N LEU A 4 19.55 -7.41 -0.45
CA LEU A 4 18.41 -6.69 -1.02
C LEU A 4 17.84 -7.46 -2.22
N PRO A 5 16.51 -7.42 -2.44
CA PRO A 5 15.87 -8.11 -3.56
C PRO A 5 16.22 -7.44 -4.90
N TYR A 6 16.61 -8.24 -5.88
CA TYR A 6 16.80 -7.79 -7.25
C TYR A 6 16.56 -8.92 -8.26
N VAL A 7 16.43 -8.56 -9.52
CA VAL A 7 16.47 -9.45 -10.68
C VAL A 7 17.50 -8.95 -11.67
N THR A 8 18.10 -9.87 -12.44
CA THR A 8 19.15 -9.53 -13.43
C THR A 8 18.62 -8.74 -14.62
N ALA A 9 17.33 -8.82 -14.89
CA ALA A 9 16.62 -8.04 -15.92
C ALA A 9 15.55 -7.13 -15.27
N PRO A 10 15.93 -5.96 -14.71
CA PRO A 10 15.02 -5.10 -13.95
C PRO A 10 13.78 -4.64 -14.70
N GLY A 11 13.84 -4.54 -16.03
CA GLY A 11 12.69 -4.21 -16.87
C GLY A 11 11.52 -5.19 -16.73
N ASN A 12 11.80 -6.45 -16.39
CA ASN A 12 10.78 -7.45 -16.15
C ASN A 12 9.93 -7.16 -14.89
N VAL A 13 10.41 -6.31 -13.96
CA VAL A 13 9.62 -5.89 -12.80
C VAL A 13 8.39 -5.12 -13.25
N LYS A 14 8.55 -4.14 -14.15
CA LYS A 14 7.41 -3.40 -14.71
C LYS A 14 6.47 -4.34 -15.48
N LYS A 15 7.04 -5.25 -16.30
CA LYS A 15 6.25 -6.22 -17.05
C LYS A 15 5.43 -7.12 -16.12
N ALA A 16 6.02 -7.61 -15.02
CA ALA A 16 5.33 -8.41 -14.02
C ALA A 16 4.21 -7.63 -13.34
N LEU A 17 4.48 -6.40 -12.88
CA LEU A 17 3.51 -5.56 -12.20
C LEU A 17 2.32 -5.19 -13.11
N ASN A 18 2.56 -4.87 -14.38
CA ASN A 18 1.51 -4.65 -15.36
C ASN A 18 0.68 -5.93 -15.58
N GLY A 19 1.33 -7.06 -15.79
CA GLY A 19 0.63 -8.34 -15.95
C GLY A 19 -0.21 -8.71 -14.73
N ILE A 20 0.28 -8.46 -13.50
CA ILE A 20 -0.49 -8.65 -12.26
C ILE A 20 -1.73 -7.77 -12.23
N SER A 21 -1.65 -6.53 -12.70
CA SER A 21 -2.78 -5.62 -12.71
C SER A 21 -3.89 -6.03 -13.69
N GLU A 22 -3.54 -6.72 -14.76
CA GLU A 22 -4.44 -7.13 -15.84
C GLU A 22 -4.98 -8.57 -15.67
N ALA A 23 -4.13 -9.48 -15.15
CA ALA A 23 -4.47 -10.89 -15.02
C ALA A 23 -5.49 -11.14 -13.89
N ALA A 24 -6.22 -12.25 -13.97
CA ALA A 24 -6.98 -12.78 -12.84
C ALA A 24 -6.03 -13.14 -11.67
N THR A 25 -6.53 -13.09 -10.43
CA THR A 25 -5.75 -13.54 -9.27
C THR A 25 -5.55 -15.05 -9.38
N PRO A 26 -4.29 -15.53 -9.44
CA PRO A 26 -4.04 -16.98 -9.49
C PRO A 26 -4.21 -17.62 -8.10
N ASP A 27 -4.42 -18.91 -8.07
CA ASP A 27 -4.36 -19.68 -6.81
C ASP A 27 -2.94 -19.68 -6.24
N SER A 28 -1.92 -19.67 -7.13
CA SER A 28 -0.52 -19.57 -6.74
C SER A 28 0.28 -18.75 -7.75
N VAL A 29 1.15 -17.87 -7.24
CA VAL A 29 2.18 -17.16 -8.02
C VAL A 29 3.32 -18.15 -8.29
N SER A 30 3.05 -19.12 -9.15
CA SER A 30 3.98 -20.16 -9.56
C SER A 30 4.92 -19.68 -10.66
N GLN A 31 5.95 -20.50 -10.97
CA GLN A 31 6.81 -20.23 -12.12
C GLN A 31 6.03 -20.25 -13.44
N ASP A 32 5.06 -21.15 -13.56
CA ASP A 32 4.24 -21.26 -14.76
C ASP A 32 3.34 -20.03 -14.93
N PHE A 33 2.72 -19.55 -13.85
CA PHE A 33 1.99 -18.28 -13.87
C PHE A 33 2.89 -17.13 -14.37
N VAL A 34 4.11 -17.02 -13.85
CA VAL A 34 5.03 -15.94 -14.24
C VAL A 34 5.51 -16.09 -15.69
N LYS A 35 5.77 -17.31 -16.15
CA LYS A 35 6.26 -17.56 -17.50
C LYS A 35 5.15 -17.42 -18.56
N GLU A 36 3.97 -17.97 -18.28
CA GLU A 36 2.91 -18.09 -19.27
C GLU A 36 1.94 -16.90 -19.25
N ILE A 37 1.53 -16.46 -18.06
CA ILE A 37 0.58 -15.36 -17.90
C ILE A 37 1.30 -14.02 -17.90
N LEU A 38 2.34 -13.85 -17.06
CA LEU A 38 3.10 -12.60 -17.02
C LEU A 38 4.11 -12.47 -18.19
N LYS A 39 4.22 -13.51 -19.03
CA LYS A 39 5.06 -13.55 -20.24
C LYS A 39 6.54 -13.27 -19.96
N ILE A 40 7.08 -13.80 -18.86
CA ILE A 40 8.48 -13.70 -18.47
C ILE A 40 9.10 -15.10 -18.52
N PRO A 41 9.60 -15.56 -19.68
CA PRO A 41 10.05 -16.95 -19.86
C PRO A 41 11.43 -17.20 -19.26
N GLY A 42 11.79 -18.49 -19.18
CA GLY A 42 13.13 -18.96 -18.84
C GLY A 42 13.55 -18.66 -17.41
N GLY A 43 14.85 -18.49 -17.18
CA GLY A 43 15.45 -18.19 -15.89
C GLY A 43 14.97 -16.85 -15.28
N SER A 44 14.64 -15.87 -16.13
CA SER A 44 14.06 -14.60 -15.67
C SER A 44 12.71 -14.80 -14.99
N GLY A 45 11.89 -15.73 -15.46
CA GLY A 45 10.61 -16.08 -14.79
C GLY A 45 10.83 -16.69 -13.42
N THR A 46 11.81 -17.59 -13.29
CA THR A 46 12.17 -18.17 -11.99
C THR A 46 12.66 -17.12 -10.99
N GLN A 47 13.53 -16.22 -11.44
CA GLN A 47 14.00 -15.10 -10.62
C GLN A 47 12.84 -14.17 -10.23
N MET A 48 11.93 -13.88 -11.16
CA MET A 48 10.79 -13.02 -10.90
C MET A 48 9.83 -13.63 -9.89
N THR A 49 9.56 -14.93 -9.95
CA THR A 49 8.76 -15.64 -8.94
C THR A 49 9.35 -15.46 -7.53
N ALA A 50 10.66 -15.67 -7.39
CA ALA A 50 11.35 -15.45 -6.12
C ALA A 50 11.34 -13.97 -5.68
N TYR A 51 11.43 -13.06 -6.64
CA TYR A 51 11.40 -11.62 -6.38
C TYR A 51 10.02 -11.16 -5.87
N LEU A 52 8.94 -11.62 -6.50
CA LEU A 52 7.56 -11.29 -6.07
C LEU A 52 7.28 -11.74 -4.63
N LYS A 53 7.85 -12.88 -4.20
CA LYS A 53 7.80 -13.33 -2.80
C LYS A 53 8.59 -12.39 -1.88
N LYS A 54 9.78 -11.96 -2.30
CA LYS A 54 10.64 -11.06 -1.50
C LYS A 54 10.06 -9.67 -1.30
N ILE A 55 9.24 -9.18 -2.21
CA ILE A 55 8.56 -7.88 -2.10
C ILE A 55 7.15 -7.99 -1.50
N GLY A 56 6.77 -9.17 -0.99
CA GLY A 56 5.53 -9.37 -0.24
C GLY A 56 4.27 -9.52 -1.10
N LEU A 57 4.38 -9.65 -2.43
CA LEU A 57 3.22 -9.90 -3.28
C LEU A 57 2.76 -11.36 -3.26
N ALA A 58 3.63 -12.29 -2.90
CA ALA A 58 3.29 -13.69 -2.70
C ALA A 58 3.95 -14.22 -1.42
N ASN A 59 3.28 -15.14 -0.76
CA ASN A 59 3.82 -15.88 0.38
C ASN A 59 4.94 -16.85 -0.06
N PRO A 60 5.74 -17.42 0.85
CA PRO A 60 6.74 -18.42 0.52
C PRO A 60 6.19 -19.65 -0.21
N ASP A 61 4.96 -20.06 0.09
CA ASP A 61 4.24 -21.15 -0.57
C ASP A 61 3.73 -20.79 -1.98
N GLY A 62 3.76 -19.51 -2.33
CA GLY A 62 3.28 -18.98 -3.59
C GLY A 62 1.87 -18.42 -3.55
N THR A 63 1.12 -18.54 -2.46
CA THR A 63 -0.22 -17.95 -2.37
C THR A 63 -0.16 -16.44 -2.47
N PRO A 64 -1.06 -15.79 -3.26
CA PRO A 64 -1.13 -14.33 -3.35
C PRO A 64 -1.48 -13.71 -2.00
N THR A 65 -0.76 -12.68 -1.60
CA THR A 65 -1.01 -11.96 -0.35
C THR A 65 -2.18 -10.97 -0.49
N THR A 66 -2.60 -10.38 0.64
CA THR A 66 -3.52 -9.24 0.64
C THR A 66 -2.94 -8.07 -0.17
N LEU A 67 -1.63 -7.88 -0.10
CA LEU A 67 -0.92 -6.85 -0.87
C LEU A 67 -1.03 -7.06 -2.39
N TYR A 68 -0.96 -8.31 -2.86
CA TYR A 68 -1.20 -8.67 -4.25
C TYR A 68 -2.61 -8.24 -4.69
N LYS A 69 -3.63 -8.53 -3.87
CA LYS A 69 -5.02 -8.17 -4.15
C LYS A 69 -5.23 -6.66 -4.19
N LYS A 70 -4.65 -5.92 -3.22
CA LYS A 70 -4.65 -4.45 -3.19
C LYS A 70 -3.96 -3.86 -4.43
N PHE A 71 -2.85 -4.45 -4.89
CA PHE A 71 -2.12 -3.96 -6.06
C PHE A 71 -2.92 -4.10 -7.37
N ARG A 72 -3.76 -5.08 -7.49
CA ARG A 72 -4.64 -5.26 -8.66
C ARG A 72 -5.74 -4.20 -8.76
N ASN A 73 -6.23 -3.71 -7.65
CA ASN A 73 -7.26 -2.66 -7.61
C ASN A 73 -6.62 -1.30 -7.97
N PRO A 74 -7.12 -0.61 -9.03
CA PRO A 74 -6.59 0.70 -9.44
C PRO A 74 -6.53 1.73 -8.31
N ASP A 75 -7.55 1.77 -7.43
CA ASP A 75 -7.68 2.76 -6.36
C ASP A 75 -6.65 2.55 -5.24
N THR A 76 -6.27 1.30 -4.96
CA THR A 76 -5.31 0.95 -3.89
C THR A 76 -3.93 0.57 -4.41
N ARG A 77 -3.74 0.52 -5.74
CA ARG A 77 -2.47 0.11 -6.38
C ARG A 77 -1.28 0.92 -5.92
N GLY A 78 -1.43 2.25 -5.86
CA GLY A 78 -0.36 3.16 -5.46
C GLY A 78 0.11 2.91 -4.03
N ALA A 79 -0.82 2.76 -3.10
CA ALA A 79 -0.52 2.44 -1.70
C ALA A 79 0.10 1.03 -1.59
N ALA A 80 -0.44 0.04 -2.30
CA ALA A 80 0.10 -1.31 -2.31
C ALA A 80 1.53 -1.39 -2.88
N ALA A 81 1.82 -0.61 -3.92
CA ALA A 81 3.19 -0.52 -4.46
C ALA A 81 4.16 0.12 -3.46
N ALA A 82 3.73 1.14 -2.72
CA ALA A 82 4.52 1.76 -1.66
C ALA A 82 4.78 0.78 -0.51
N GLU A 83 3.77 0.01 -0.10
CA GLU A 83 3.88 -1.03 0.92
C GLU A 83 4.83 -2.15 0.47
N ALA A 84 4.70 -2.66 -0.78
CA ALA A 84 5.62 -3.65 -1.34
C ALA A 84 7.07 -3.14 -1.39
N LEU A 85 7.26 -1.87 -1.70
CA LEU A 85 8.57 -1.25 -1.73
C LEU A 85 9.17 -1.17 -0.32
N LYS A 86 8.42 -0.70 0.67
CA LYS A 86 8.85 -0.64 2.07
C LYS A 86 9.15 -2.04 2.63
N TYR A 87 8.31 -3.03 2.31
CA TYR A 87 8.51 -4.42 2.75
C TYR A 87 9.78 -5.03 2.16
N GLY A 88 9.91 -5.03 0.83
CA GLY A 88 11.05 -5.67 0.14
C GLY A 88 12.38 -4.98 0.41
N TYR A 89 12.36 -3.68 0.60
CA TYR A 89 13.57 -2.87 0.81
C TYR A 89 13.62 -2.26 2.23
N SER A 90 13.10 -2.98 3.21
CA SER A 90 13.04 -2.53 4.61
C SER A 90 14.40 -2.06 5.15
N GLU A 91 15.51 -2.70 4.76
CA GLU A 91 16.85 -2.29 5.18
C GLU A 91 17.26 -0.90 4.64
N ILE A 92 16.75 -0.52 3.46
CA ILE A 92 16.93 0.83 2.92
C ILE A 92 16.10 1.84 3.74
N TYR A 93 14.85 1.50 4.02
CA TYR A 93 13.93 2.36 4.77
C TYR A 93 14.31 2.51 6.26
N LYS A 94 14.94 1.51 6.86
CA LYS A 94 15.52 1.63 8.21
C LYS A 94 16.62 2.69 8.32
N ARG A 95 17.34 2.96 7.22
CA ARG A 95 18.40 3.98 7.18
C ARG A 95 17.89 5.33 6.70
N ASN A 96 16.90 5.34 5.83
CA ASN A 96 16.32 6.56 5.29
C ASN A 96 14.83 6.36 5.00
N GLU A 97 13.98 6.95 5.82
CA GLU A 97 12.51 6.89 5.69
C GLU A 97 12.03 7.46 4.35
N TYR A 98 12.74 8.45 3.81
CA TYR A 98 12.44 9.09 2.52
C TYR A 98 13.29 8.50 1.37
N ALA A 99 13.66 7.22 1.46
CA ALA A 99 14.48 6.56 0.43
C ALA A 99 13.87 6.64 -0.98
N HIS A 100 12.55 6.72 -1.06
CA HIS A 100 11.83 6.88 -2.32
C HIS A 100 12.02 8.26 -2.97
N GLU A 101 12.48 9.27 -2.26
CA GLU A 101 12.78 10.61 -2.79
C GLU A 101 14.25 10.77 -3.22
N LEU A 102 15.10 9.82 -2.87
CA LEU A 102 16.52 9.89 -3.18
C LEU A 102 16.79 9.92 -4.69
N THR A 103 17.82 10.67 -5.05
CA THR A 103 18.41 10.62 -6.40
C THR A 103 19.08 9.26 -6.64
N ASP A 104 19.27 8.89 -7.90
CA ASP A 104 19.93 7.63 -8.29
C ASP A 104 21.28 7.42 -7.60
N GLN A 105 22.11 8.47 -7.54
CA GLN A 105 23.43 8.39 -6.91
C GLN A 105 23.33 8.13 -5.41
N LYS A 106 22.46 8.85 -4.71
CA LYS A 106 22.24 8.67 -3.26
C LYS A 106 21.65 7.29 -2.96
N LEU A 107 20.68 6.82 -3.77
CA LEU A 107 20.13 5.47 -3.61
C LEU A 107 21.19 4.39 -3.81
N LYS A 108 22.01 4.48 -4.87
CA LYS A 108 23.11 3.54 -5.08
C LYS A 108 24.14 3.59 -3.95
N GLY A 109 24.50 4.78 -3.46
CA GLY A 109 25.40 4.93 -2.30
C GLY A 109 24.85 4.23 -1.06
N LEU A 110 23.55 4.39 -0.79
CA LEU A 110 22.89 3.72 0.33
C LEU A 110 22.86 2.18 0.16
N ILE A 111 22.62 1.69 -1.07
CA ILE A 111 22.68 0.26 -1.38
C ILE A 111 24.09 -0.29 -1.15
N LEU A 112 25.13 0.43 -1.55
CA LEU A 112 26.53 0.07 -1.34
C LEU A 112 26.85 -0.04 0.15
N GLU A 113 26.43 0.93 0.94
CA GLU A 113 26.61 0.93 2.40
C GLU A 113 25.94 -0.29 3.07
N ILE A 114 24.73 -0.65 2.62
CA ILE A 114 23.97 -1.78 3.17
C ILE A 114 24.58 -3.12 2.79
N THR A 115 25.00 -3.25 1.52
CA THR A 115 25.44 -4.53 0.95
C THR A 115 26.92 -4.78 1.09
N GLY A 116 27.74 -3.72 1.23
CA GLY A 116 29.19 -3.81 1.23
C GLY A 116 29.78 -4.28 -0.09
N LEU A 117 29.02 -4.15 -1.20
CA LEU A 117 29.49 -4.52 -2.53
C LEU A 117 30.37 -3.42 -3.13
N GLU A 118 31.10 -3.75 -4.20
CA GLU A 118 31.89 -2.78 -4.96
C GLU A 118 31.00 -1.83 -5.75
N HIS A 119 31.50 -0.60 -5.99
CA HIS A 119 30.77 0.49 -6.62
C HIS A 119 30.23 0.12 -8.01
N ASP A 120 31.00 -0.66 -8.77
CA ASP A 120 30.66 -1.08 -10.13
C ASP A 120 29.88 -2.40 -10.21
N SER A 121 29.45 -2.93 -9.06
CA SER A 121 28.71 -4.18 -9.02
C SER A 121 27.38 -4.09 -9.80
N PRO A 122 27.14 -4.98 -10.77
CA PRO A 122 25.86 -5.07 -11.46
C PRO A 122 24.68 -5.26 -10.51
N THR A 123 24.90 -5.90 -9.37
CA THR A 123 23.88 -6.12 -8.32
C THR A 123 23.36 -4.80 -7.77
N VAL A 124 24.25 -3.83 -7.51
CA VAL A 124 23.85 -2.49 -7.02
C VAL A 124 22.96 -1.77 -8.04
N THR A 125 23.39 -1.79 -9.30
CA THR A 125 22.63 -1.16 -10.39
C THR A 125 21.28 -1.83 -10.61
N ASN A 126 21.23 -3.16 -10.59
CA ASN A 126 20.00 -3.93 -10.74
C ASN A 126 19.06 -3.69 -9.56
N THR A 127 19.57 -3.67 -8.32
CA THR A 127 18.79 -3.38 -7.11
C THR A 127 18.15 -1.99 -7.19
N ALA A 128 18.95 -0.96 -7.51
CA ALA A 128 18.45 0.41 -7.68
C ALA A 128 17.39 0.50 -8.79
N SER A 129 17.59 -0.22 -9.90
CA SER A 129 16.63 -0.24 -11.01
C SER A 129 15.33 -0.96 -10.63
N CYS A 130 15.40 -2.07 -9.89
CA CYS A 130 14.22 -2.77 -9.37
C CYS A 130 13.42 -1.88 -8.40
N PHE A 131 14.11 -1.22 -7.47
CA PHE A 131 13.52 -0.26 -6.55
C PHE A 131 12.75 0.84 -7.31
N LYS A 132 13.38 1.48 -8.30
CA LYS A 132 12.75 2.53 -9.12
C LYS A 132 11.56 2.03 -9.92
N ASN A 133 11.63 0.82 -10.41
CA ASN A 133 10.52 0.24 -11.17
C ASN A 133 9.28 0.02 -10.30
N ILE A 134 9.42 -0.39 -9.03
CA ILE A 134 8.29 -0.46 -8.11
C ILE A 134 7.84 0.97 -7.72
N LYS A 135 8.80 1.86 -7.40
CA LYS A 135 8.52 3.26 -7.06
C LYS A 135 7.64 3.94 -8.12
N SER A 136 7.81 3.61 -9.41
CA SER A 136 7.02 4.22 -10.49
C SER A 136 5.52 3.94 -10.43
N TYR A 137 5.09 2.95 -9.64
CA TYR A 137 3.69 2.64 -9.35
C TYR A 137 3.26 3.14 -7.96
N ALA A 138 4.22 3.48 -7.09
CA ALA A 138 3.95 3.79 -5.69
C ALA A 138 3.41 5.22 -5.52
N SER A 139 2.41 5.35 -4.67
CA SER A 139 1.91 6.61 -4.13
C SER A 139 2.18 6.64 -2.63
N PHE A 140 2.95 7.63 -2.19
CA PHE A 140 3.31 7.81 -0.79
C PHE A 140 2.43 8.87 -0.10
N ASN A 141 1.48 9.48 -0.84
CA ASN A 141 0.58 10.52 -0.32
C ASN A 141 -0.67 9.93 0.37
N HIS A 142 -0.76 8.62 0.57
CA HIS A 142 -1.82 8.05 1.39
C HIS A 142 -1.49 8.33 2.86
N VAL A 143 -2.20 9.26 3.43
CA VAL A 143 -2.47 9.31 4.88
C VAL A 143 -2.91 7.90 5.28
N GLU A 144 -2.17 7.28 6.17
CA GLU A 144 -2.53 6.01 6.78
C GLU A 144 -3.91 6.17 7.45
N THR A 145 -4.96 5.84 6.73
CA THR A 145 -6.19 5.46 7.39
C THR A 145 -5.92 4.05 7.89
N ALA A 146 -5.31 3.99 9.08
CA ALA A 146 -5.14 2.77 9.83
C ALA A 146 -6.53 2.24 10.21
N ALA A 147 -7.07 1.39 9.37
CA ALA A 147 -7.99 0.35 9.81
C ALA A 147 -7.11 -0.88 10.03
N GLU A 148 -6.51 -0.98 11.21
CA GLU A 148 -6.06 -2.24 11.77
C GLU A 148 -7.29 -3.14 11.90
N ILE A 149 -7.52 -3.95 10.88
CA ILE A 149 -8.34 -5.13 11.04
C ILE A 149 -7.42 -6.13 11.76
N MET A 150 -7.51 -6.14 13.08
CA MET A 150 -7.04 -7.26 13.88
C MET A 150 -7.77 -8.50 13.37
N ASP A 151 -7.01 -9.40 12.73
CA ASP A 151 -7.40 -10.79 12.55
C ASP A 151 -7.46 -11.44 13.93
N THR A 152 -8.64 -11.38 14.55
CA THR A 152 -8.95 -12.25 15.68
C THR A 152 -9.48 -13.55 15.09
N PRO A 153 -8.93 -14.73 15.46
CA PRO A 153 -9.49 -16.01 15.04
C PRO A 153 -10.93 -16.10 15.53
N ALA A 154 -11.84 -16.32 14.62
CA ALA A 154 -13.22 -16.58 14.93
C ALA A 154 -13.34 -17.87 15.74
N ASP A 155 -13.50 -17.75 17.05
CA ASP A 155 -14.00 -18.83 17.87
C ASP A 155 -15.53 -18.83 17.77
N ASN A 156 -16.04 -19.95 17.31
CA ASN A 156 -17.44 -20.17 16.98
C ASN A 156 -18.22 -20.43 18.28
N GLU A 157 -18.73 -19.39 18.92
CA GLU A 157 -19.79 -19.55 19.92
C GLU A 157 -21.10 -18.98 19.38
N GLN A 158 -21.99 -19.88 19.02
CA GLN A 158 -23.39 -19.62 18.77
C GLN A 158 -24.02 -18.98 20.01
N ARG A 159 -24.37 -17.71 19.91
CA ARG A 159 -25.30 -17.07 20.83
C ARG A 159 -26.60 -16.82 20.10
N ASP A 160 -27.65 -17.55 20.53
CA ASP A 160 -29.04 -17.33 20.17
C ASP A 160 -29.42 -15.87 20.47
N ILE A 161 -29.73 -15.10 19.42
CA ILE A 161 -30.34 -13.78 19.55
C ILE A 161 -31.79 -13.91 19.08
N PRO A 162 -32.78 -13.58 19.90
CA PRO A 162 -34.19 -13.62 19.48
C PRO A 162 -34.49 -12.55 18.42
N PRO A 163 -35.44 -12.81 17.53
CA PRO A 163 -35.73 -11.90 16.40
C PRO A 163 -36.43 -10.62 16.86
N ILE A 164 -35.84 -9.48 16.53
CA ILE A 164 -36.47 -8.18 16.71
C ILE A 164 -37.28 -7.84 15.44
N PRO A 165 -38.58 -7.58 15.52
CA PRO A 165 -39.33 -7.13 14.39
C PRO A 165 -39.12 -5.63 14.16
N THR A 166 -38.35 -5.25 13.17
CA THR A 166 -38.25 -3.84 12.77
C THR A 166 -38.76 -3.68 11.35
N GLN A 167 -40.01 -3.34 11.20
CA GLN A 167 -40.51 -2.67 10.01
C GLN A 167 -40.36 -1.16 10.23
N ILE A 168 -39.30 -0.59 9.67
CA ILE A 168 -39.21 0.86 9.49
C ILE A 168 -39.57 1.13 8.03
N GLN A 169 -40.79 1.61 7.79
CA GLN A 169 -41.20 2.16 6.51
C GLN A 169 -40.51 3.51 6.33
N LEU A 170 -39.55 3.58 5.41
CA LEU A 170 -39.01 4.85 4.94
C LEU A 170 -40.02 5.49 3.96
N PRO A 171 -40.27 6.79 4.09
CA PRO A 171 -41.07 7.52 3.08
C PRO A 171 -40.31 7.62 1.74
N PRO A 172 -40.99 7.71 0.58
CA PRO A 172 -40.35 7.71 -0.72
C PRO A 172 -39.45 8.94 -0.92
N PRO A 173 -38.35 8.81 -1.63
CA PRO A 173 -37.40 9.91 -1.85
C PRO A 173 -38.03 10.96 -2.77
N LYS A 174 -38.12 12.20 -2.29
CA LYS A 174 -38.38 13.36 -3.14
C LYS A 174 -37.14 13.60 -4.01
N HIS A 175 -37.34 13.65 -5.32
CA HIS A 175 -36.32 14.00 -6.31
C HIS A 175 -35.79 15.42 -6.03
N GLY A 176 -34.61 15.49 -5.41
CA GLY A 176 -33.78 16.68 -5.31
C GLY A 176 -32.34 16.25 -5.60
N VAL A 177 -31.70 16.94 -6.53
CA VAL A 177 -30.24 16.74 -6.79
C VAL A 177 -29.47 17.27 -5.57
N GLY A 178 -29.19 16.37 -4.62
CA GLY A 178 -28.38 16.70 -3.44
C GLY A 178 -26.91 16.69 -3.81
N LEU A 179 -26.27 17.85 -3.91
CA LEU A 179 -24.83 17.98 -3.94
C LEU A 179 -24.28 17.76 -2.53
N ASN A 180 -23.72 16.59 -2.26
CA ASN A 180 -22.94 16.34 -1.03
C ASN A 180 -21.52 16.81 -1.23
N LEU A 181 -21.17 18.00 -0.71
CA LEU A 181 -19.81 18.50 -0.63
C LEU A 181 -19.18 18.03 0.69
N GLY A 182 -18.19 17.16 0.60
CA GLY A 182 -17.39 16.71 1.75
C GLY A 182 -16.09 17.51 1.84
N TYR A 183 -15.85 18.17 2.99
CA TYR A 183 -14.60 18.84 3.29
C TYR A 183 -13.83 18.07 4.34
N THR A 184 -12.52 17.87 4.13
CA THR A 184 -11.62 17.31 5.14
C THR A 184 -10.83 18.45 5.77
N ILE A 185 -11.00 18.66 7.08
CA ILE A 185 -10.32 19.71 7.83
C ILE A 185 -9.25 19.05 8.71
N ASN A 186 -7.98 19.36 8.48
CA ASN A 186 -6.86 18.95 9.31
C ASN A 186 -6.61 19.98 10.42
N LEU A 187 -6.88 19.60 11.68
CA LEU A 187 -6.66 20.43 12.85
C LEU A 187 -5.36 20.05 13.56
N ASN A 188 -4.36 20.93 13.51
CA ASN A 188 -3.19 20.82 14.37
C ASN A 188 -3.49 21.46 15.73
N LEU A 189 -3.81 20.61 16.72
CA LEU A 189 -4.09 21.04 18.09
C LEU A 189 -2.77 21.34 18.83
N PRO A 190 -2.70 22.41 19.63
CA PRO A 190 -1.52 22.69 20.45
C PRO A 190 -1.32 21.61 21.53
N ALA A 191 -0.06 21.31 21.83
CA ALA A 191 0.30 20.38 22.91
C ALA A 191 0.08 21.04 24.28
N THR A 192 -1.17 21.14 24.72
CA THR A 192 -1.56 21.69 26.03
C THR A 192 -2.54 20.76 26.72
N SER A 193 -2.50 20.73 28.04
CA SER A 193 -3.47 20.00 28.88
C SER A 193 -4.67 20.88 29.28
N ASP A 194 -4.75 22.13 28.84
CA ASP A 194 -5.78 23.07 29.20
C ASP A 194 -7.08 22.83 28.41
N ILE A 195 -8.11 22.36 29.10
CA ILE A 195 -9.43 22.08 28.54
C ILE A 195 -10.10 23.34 27.97
N ALA A 196 -9.80 24.54 28.53
CA ALA A 196 -10.38 25.80 28.08
C ALA A 196 -9.93 26.13 26.64
N VAL A 197 -8.68 25.82 26.30
CA VAL A 197 -8.14 26.04 24.94
C VAL A 197 -8.85 25.13 23.93
N PHE A 198 -9.07 23.85 24.26
CA PHE A 198 -9.78 22.93 23.38
C PHE A 198 -11.25 23.35 23.20
N ASN A 199 -11.92 23.75 24.27
CA ASN A 199 -13.30 24.23 24.22
C ASN A 199 -13.43 25.48 23.32
N ALA A 200 -12.48 26.42 23.41
CA ALA A 200 -12.47 27.60 22.57
C ALA A 200 -12.30 27.27 21.09
N ILE A 201 -11.37 26.34 20.76
CA ILE A 201 -11.14 25.88 19.38
C ILE A 201 -12.38 25.23 18.80
N PHE A 202 -12.98 24.26 19.52
CA PHE A 202 -14.15 23.54 19.04
C PHE A 202 -15.41 24.42 18.98
N LYS A 203 -15.55 25.38 19.88
CA LYS A 203 -16.64 26.36 19.84
C LYS A 203 -16.53 27.26 18.59
N SER A 204 -15.35 27.79 18.31
CA SER A 204 -15.09 28.58 17.12
C SER A 204 -15.30 27.79 15.82
N LEU A 205 -14.91 26.52 15.81
CA LEU A 205 -15.11 25.63 14.67
C LEU A 205 -16.62 25.41 14.40
N LYS A 206 -17.39 25.16 15.45
CA LYS A 206 -18.83 24.97 15.36
C LYS A 206 -19.53 26.23 14.87
N GLU A 207 -19.18 27.40 15.38
CA GLU A 207 -19.81 28.67 15.03
C GLU A 207 -19.49 29.12 13.59
N ASN A 208 -18.28 28.82 13.08
CA ASN A 208 -17.83 29.32 11.77
C ASN A 208 -17.94 28.29 10.62
N LEU A 209 -18.05 27.00 10.93
CA LEU A 209 -18.07 25.95 9.90
C LEU A 209 -19.35 25.13 9.88
N LEU A 210 -20.09 25.07 10.99
CA LEU A 210 -21.31 24.26 11.11
C LEU A 210 -22.58 25.09 11.35
N ALA A 211 -22.46 26.40 11.46
CA ALA A 211 -23.64 27.28 11.44
C ALA A 211 -24.16 27.30 9.99
N SER A 212 -25.23 26.57 9.72
CA SER A 212 -26.04 26.78 8.54
C SER A 212 -26.74 28.11 8.70
N ASP A 213 -26.53 29.03 7.75
CA ASP A 213 -27.36 30.19 7.59
C ASP A 213 -28.78 29.71 7.22
N ASP A 214 -29.66 29.64 8.22
CA ASP A 214 -31.12 29.57 8.02
C ASP A 214 -31.58 31.00 7.71
N GLU A 215 -31.63 31.35 6.42
CA GLU A 215 -32.53 32.40 5.86
C GLU A 215 -33.31 31.84 4.70
#